data_71a7deff3ec5741bc3dbaff27120331a
#
_entry.id   71a7deff3ec5741bc3dbaff27120331a
#
_cell.length_a   1.000
_cell.length_b   1.000
_cell.length_c   1.000
_cell.angle_alpha   90.00
_cell.angle_beta   90.00
_cell.angle_gamma   90.00
#
_symmetry.space_group_name_H-M   'P 1'
#
loop_
_entity.id
_entity.type
_entity.pdbx_description
1 polymer ?
#
loop_
_entity_poly.entity_id
_entity_poly.type
_entity_poly.pdbx_seq_one_letter_code
_entity_poly.pdbx_strand_id
1 'polypeptide(L)'
;SQTALDSANVLANVFSNSLGDDYVKLNICTYVSSASKEVYTPKLHSFNISGWSADYGDPQNYLGQETYGNDSAYYSRQLSKINDVVETEATADLLNRYKEYTALVDAANAICDDLDARYEAYAEAEAYLIKNCLTIPCNYSVGWVLTKIDPNSKINARYGSCNEKMKNWVTNSEGYTTEELA
;
A
#
# COMPACT_ATOMS: atom_id res chain seq x y z
N SER A 1 -11.31 -15.21 2.96
CA SER A 1 -11.79 -15.62 4.28
C SER A 1 -13.16 -15.03 4.57
N GLN A 2 -13.92 -15.61 5.50
CA GLN A 2 -15.20 -15.04 5.91
C GLN A 2 -15.07 -13.62 6.45
N THR A 3 -14.05 -13.35 7.27
CA THR A 3 -13.76 -12.01 7.81
C THR A 3 -13.57 -10.96 6.71
N ALA A 4 -12.89 -11.30 5.62
CA ALA A 4 -12.70 -10.40 4.51
C ALA A 4 -14.02 -10.11 3.77
N LEU A 5 -14.86 -11.12 3.63
CA LEU A 5 -16.19 -10.96 3.03
C LEU A 5 -17.10 -10.09 3.91
N ASP A 6 -17.06 -10.29 5.23
CA ASP A 6 -17.84 -9.48 6.17
C ASP A 6 -17.40 -8.01 6.13
N SER A 7 -16.08 -7.75 6.09
CA SER A 7 -15.54 -6.40 5.94
C SER A 7 -15.95 -5.75 4.60
N ALA A 8 -15.95 -6.50 3.51
CA ALA A 8 -16.39 -6.01 2.22
C ALA A 8 -17.90 -5.68 2.20
N ASN A 9 -18.72 -6.51 2.85
CA ASN A 9 -20.16 -6.25 3.02
C ASN A 9 -20.42 -4.99 3.85
N VAL A 10 -19.66 -4.77 4.94
CA VAL A 10 -19.76 -3.54 5.74
C VAL A 10 -19.45 -2.33 4.88
N LEU A 11 -18.37 -2.38 4.09
CA LEU A 11 -17.99 -1.28 3.19
C LEU A 11 -19.09 -1.01 2.15
N ALA A 12 -19.61 -2.06 1.51
CA ALA A 12 -20.71 -1.92 0.53
C ALA A 12 -21.95 -1.25 1.15
N ASN A 13 -22.31 -1.65 2.37
CA ASN A 13 -23.43 -1.02 3.11
C ASN A 13 -23.15 0.45 3.46
N VAL A 14 -21.93 0.80 3.82
CA VAL A 14 -21.55 2.20 4.09
C VAL A 14 -21.72 3.05 2.83
N PHE A 15 -21.27 2.56 1.68
CA PHE A 15 -21.44 3.26 0.41
C PHE A 15 -22.91 3.43 0.04
N SER A 16 -23.70 2.35 0.10
CA SER A 16 -25.14 2.37 -0.17
C SER A 16 -25.87 3.35 0.73
N ASN A 17 -25.62 3.30 2.05
CA ASN A 17 -26.28 4.17 3.03
C ASN A 17 -25.86 5.65 2.92
N SER A 18 -24.63 5.93 2.48
CA SER A 18 -24.09 7.28 2.43
C SER A 18 -24.36 7.98 1.10
N LEU A 19 -24.32 7.26 0.01
CA LEU A 19 -24.38 7.81 -1.36
C LEU A 19 -25.65 7.39 -2.12
N GLY A 20 -26.29 6.29 -1.72
CA GLY A 20 -27.40 5.66 -2.42
C GLY A 20 -26.96 4.76 -3.58
N ASP A 21 -27.71 3.67 -3.79
CA ASP A 21 -27.41 2.66 -4.82
C ASP A 21 -27.54 3.19 -6.24
N ASP A 22 -28.29 4.27 -6.45
CA ASP A 22 -28.41 4.94 -7.74
C ASP A 22 -27.12 5.70 -8.13
N TYR A 23 -26.32 6.10 -7.12
CA TYR A 23 -25.07 6.79 -7.35
C TYR A 23 -23.89 5.83 -7.50
N VAL A 24 -23.74 4.89 -6.56
CA VAL A 24 -22.70 3.87 -6.60
C VAL A 24 -23.14 2.59 -5.89
N LYS A 25 -22.99 1.47 -6.57
CA LYS A 25 -23.22 0.15 -6.01
C LYS A 25 -21.95 -0.68 -6.05
N LEU A 26 -21.48 -1.14 -4.90
CA LEU A 26 -20.33 -2.02 -4.81
C LEU A 26 -20.75 -3.49 -4.99
N ASN A 27 -20.22 -4.13 -6.01
CA ASN A 27 -20.38 -5.57 -6.23
C ASN A 27 -19.10 -6.28 -5.73
N ILE A 28 -19.27 -7.22 -4.81
CA ILE A 28 -18.13 -7.93 -4.22
C ILE A 28 -17.69 -9.03 -5.17
N CYS A 29 -16.45 -8.94 -5.66
CA CYS A 29 -15.82 -9.95 -6.48
C CYS A 29 -15.02 -10.91 -5.59
N THR A 30 -15.36 -12.19 -5.65
CA THR A 30 -14.69 -13.24 -4.88
C THR A 30 -13.83 -14.12 -5.77
N TYR A 31 -12.87 -14.81 -5.18
CA TYR A 31 -12.00 -15.77 -5.86
C TYR A 31 -11.84 -17.04 -5.02
N VAL A 32 -11.47 -18.14 -5.65
CA VAL A 32 -11.37 -19.46 -5.00
C VAL A 32 -9.93 -19.73 -4.55
N SER A 33 -8.94 -19.53 -5.42
CA SER A 33 -7.54 -19.87 -5.15
C SER A 33 -6.56 -18.71 -5.29
N SER A 34 -6.75 -17.84 -6.28
CA SER A 34 -5.80 -16.77 -6.59
C SER A 34 -6.47 -15.52 -7.11
N ALA A 35 -6.47 -14.48 -6.28
CA ALA A 35 -6.96 -13.16 -6.69
C ALA A 35 -6.25 -12.64 -7.95
N SER A 36 -4.93 -12.86 -8.06
CA SER A 36 -4.16 -12.41 -9.22
C SER A 36 -4.65 -13.06 -10.52
N LYS A 37 -4.87 -14.38 -10.52
CA LYS A 37 -5.26 -15.12 -11.73
C LYS A 37 -6.75 -14.95 -12.06
N GLU A 38 -7.60 -14.89 -11.03
CA GLU A 38 -9.03 -14.94 -11.20
C GLU A 38 -9.69 -13.56 -11.29
N VAL A 39 -9.05 -12.53 -10.72
CA VAL A 39 -9.61 -11.18 -10.63
C VAL A 39 -8.72 -10.13 -11.30
N TYR A 40 -7.44 -10.04 -10.90
CA TYR A 40 -6.58 -8.93 -11.34
C TYR A 40 -6.11 -9.09 -12.79
N THR A 41 -5.62 -10.28 -13.19
CA THR A 41 -5.18 -10.52 -14.56
C THR A 41 -6.31 -10.37 -15.58
N PRO A 42 -7.54 -10.91 -15.35
CA PRO A 42 -8.66 -10.67 -16.25
C PRO A 42 -9.31 -9.28 -16.05
N LYS A 43 -8.79 -8.42 -15.18
CA LYS A 43 -9.28 -7.03 -14.97
C LYS A 43 -10.77 -6.96 -14.57
N LEU A 44 -11.20 -7.85 -13.67
CA LEU A 44 -12.60 -7.93 -13.25
C LEU A 44 -12.96 -7.00 -12.08
N HIS A 45 -12.00 -6.24 -11.54
CA HIS A 45 -12.19 -5.32 -10.42
C HIS A 45 -12.06 -3.88 -10.89
N SER A 46 -12.85 -3.00 -10.28
CA SER A 46 -12.74 -1.54 -10.43
C SER A 46 -12.18 -0.90 -9.17
N PHE A 47 -12.20 -1.62 -8.04
CA PHE A 47 -11.76 -1.16 -6.74
C PHE A 47 -11.16 -2.33 -5.97
N ASN A 48 -10.11 -2.07 -5.20
CA ASN A 48 -9.38 -3.07 -4.45
C ASN A 48 -8.76 -2.43 -3.20
N ILE A 49 -8.74 -3.17 -2.10
CA ILE A 49 -8.04 -2.79 -0.88
C ILE A 49 -6.79 -3.65 -0.77
N SER A 50 -5.64 -3.01 -0.69
CA SER A 50 -4.34 -3.66 -0.60
C SER A 50 -3.44 -2.92 0.39
N GLY A 51 -2.25 -3.44 0.63
CA GLY A 51 -1.25 -2.82 1.48
C GLY A 51 0.16 -3.07 0.97
N TRP A 52 1.07 -2.21 1.35
CA TRP A 52 2.50 -2.33 1.07
C TRP A 52 3.30 -2.19 2.36
N SER A 53 4.32 -3.00 2.51
CA SER A 53 5.31 -2.84 3.58
C SER A 53 6.63 -2.44 2.94
N ALA A 54 7.19 -1.31 3.37
CA ALA A 54 8.39 -0.78 2.76
C ALA A 54 9.59 -1.74 2.91
N ASP A 55 10.33 -1.92 1.83
CA ASP A 55 11.57 -2.70 1.82
C ASP A 55 12.75 -1.91 2.38
N TYR A 56 12.70 -0.57 2.33
CA TYR A 56 13.69 0.36 2.85
C TYR A 56 13.06 1.72 3.23
N GLY A 57 13.80 2.54 3.97
CA GLY A 57 13.33 3.79 4.54
C GLY A 57 13.44 4.99 3.61
N ASP A 58 12.77 4.93 2.47
CA ASP A 58 12.64 6.05 1.53
C ASP A 58 11.20 6.10 1.02
N PRO A 59 10.58 7.29 0.90
CA PRO A 59 9.21 7.44 0.37
C PRO A 59 9.01 6.83 -1.01
N GLN A 60 10.07 6.74 -1.82
CA GLN A 60 10.04 6.08 -3.12
C GLN A 60 9.50 4.65 -3.03
N ASN A 61 9.75 3.92 -1.94
CA ASN A 61 9.31 2.54 -1.83
C ASN A 61 7.78 2.40 -1.73
N TYR A 62 7.09 3.43 -1.26
CA TYR A 62 5.63 3.52 -1.29
C TYR A 62 5.14 4.16 -2.58
N LEU A 63 5.58 5.38 -2.87
CA LEU A 63 5.05 6.18 -3.96
C LEU A 63 5.42 5.64 -5.34
N GLY A 64 6.58 4.99 -5.47
CA GLY A 64 6.99 4.32 -6.71
C GLY A 64 6.10 3.14 -7.13
N GLN A 65 5.29 2.59 -6.21
CA GLN A 65 4.40 1.47 -6.53
C GLN A 65 3.21 1.86 -7.42
N GLU A 66 2.86 3.14 -7.47
CA GLU A 66 1.74 3.66 -8.25
C GLU A 66 2.18 4.31 -9.58
N THR A 67 3.48 4.35 -9.89
CA THR A 67 3.98 5.02 -11.09
C THR A 67 3.58 4.31 -12.38
N TYR A 68 3.18 5.07 -13.39
CA TYR A 68 2.83 4.58 -14.71
C TYR A 68 4.08 4.23 -15.53
N GLY A 69 3.99 3.16 -16.30
CA GLY A 69 5.09 2.72 -17.19
C GLY A 69 6.25 2.03 -16.46
N ASN A 70 6.15 1.84 -15.14
CA ASN A 70 7.16 1.16 -14.35
C ASN A 70 6.81 -0.31 -14.16
N ASP A 71 7.55 -1.21 -14.80
CA ASP A 71 7.33 -2.66 -14.72
C ASP A 71 7.64 -3.24 -13.33
N SER A 72 8.34 -2.50 -12.48
CA SER A 72 8.62 -2.89 -11.09
C SER A 72 7.56 -2.40 -10.12
N ALA A 73 6.69 -1.48 -10.53
CA ALA A 73 5.63 -0.94 -9.69
C ALA A 73 4.53 -1.98 -9.43
N TYR A 74 4.38 -2.38 -8.18
CA TYR A 74 3.46 -3.45 -7.81
C TYR A 74 1.99 -3.06 -8.07
N TYR A 75 1.58 -1.88 -7.64
CA TYR A 75 0.18 -1.46 -7.77
C TYR A 75 -0.18 -1.20 -9.23
N SER A 76 0.62 -0.42 -9.95
CA SER A 76 0.35 -0.09 -11.36
C SER A 76 0.35 -1.32 -12.26
N ARG A 77 1.25 -2.26 -12.03
CA ARG A 77 1.39 -3.45 -12.86
C ARG A 77 0.46 -4.60 -12.46
N GLN A 78 0.32 -4.84 -11.15
CA GLN A 78 -0.37 -6.05 -10.65
C GLN A 78 -1.83 -5.78 -10.27
N LEU A 79 -2.10 -4.66 -9.62
CA LEU A 79 -3.42 -4.39 -9.07
C LEU A 79 -4.26 -3.52 -10.01
N SER A 80 -3.90 -2.27 -10.22
CA SER A 80 -4.68 -1.37 -11.07
C SER A 80 -4.57 -1.70 -12.56
N LYS A 81 -3.46 -2.34 -12.97
CA LYS A 81 -3.21 -2.65 -14.39
C LYS A 81 -3.21 -1.42 -15.29
N ILE A 82 -2.89 -0.26 -14.72
CA ILE A 82 -2.91 1.01 -15.46
C ILE A 82 -1.94 1.00 -16.65
N ASN A 83 -0.83 0.26 -16.55
CA ASN A 83 0.15 0.12 -17.63
C ASN A 83 -0.42 -0.60 -18.87
N ASP A 84 -1.49 -1.37 -18.70
CA ASP A 84 -2.14 -2.12 -19.78
C ASP A 84 -3.34 -1.34 -20.38
N VAL A 85 -3.65 -0.16 -19.86
CA VAL A 85 -4.80 0.64 -20.33
C VAL A 85 -4.44 1.30 -21.66
N VAL A 86 -5.27 1.04 -22.68
CA VAL A 86 -5.16 1.69 -23.98
C VAL A 86 -5.69 3.12 -23.89
N GLU A 87 -4.93 4.08 -24.43
CA GLU A 87 -5.34 5.48 -24.46
C GLU A 87 -6.50 5.67 -25.46
N THR A 88 -7.61 6.16 -24.94
CA THR A 88 -8.82 6.52 -25.68
C THR A 88 -9.35 7.84 -25.15
N GLU A 89 -10.35 8.44 -25.77
CA GLU A 89 -11.00 9.64 -25.22
C GLU A 89 -11.51 9.43 -23.80
N ALA A 90 -12.03 8.25 -23.48
CA ALA A 90 -12.54 7.92 -22.16
C ALA A 90 -11.46 7.67 -21.10
N THR A 91 -10.27 7.28 -21.51
CA THR A 91 -9.16 6.93 -20.59
C THR A 91 -8.05 7.98 -20.52
N ALA A 92 -8.05 8.96 -21.42
CA ALA A 92 -6.97 9.94 -21.56
C ALA A 92 -6.75 10.76 -20.29
N ASP A 93 -7.82 11.23 -19.64
CA ASP A 93 -7.72 12.00 -18.40
C ASP A 93 -7.09 11.18 -17.28
N LEU A 94 -7.51 9.93 -17.08
CA LEU A 94 -6.93 9.03 -16.09
C LEU A 94 -5.44 8.77 -16.38
N LEU A 95 -5.09 8.45 -17.61
CA LEU A 95 -3.69 8.21 -18.01
C LEU A 95 -2.82 9.46 -17.83
N ASN A 96 -3.34 10.65 -18.13
CA ASN A 96 -2.63 11.91 -17.93
C ASN A 96 -2.35 12.15 -16.44
N ARG A 97 -3.30 11.91 -15.55
CA ARG A 97 -3.07 12.01 -14.09
C ARG A 97 -1.97 11.06 -13.62
N TYR A 98 -1.95 9.83 -14.11
CA TYR A 98 -0.87 8.88 -13.78
C TYR A 98 0.49 9.30 -14.36
N LYS A 99 0.53 9.86 -15.56
CA LYS A 99 1.76 10.39 -16.18
C LYS A 99 2.29 11.61 -15.40
N GLU A 100 1.42 12.53 -14.98
CA GLU A 100 1.78 13.68 -14.15
C GLU A 100 2.29 13.25 -12.77
N TYR A 101 1.59 12.34 -12.13
CA TYR A 101 2.05 11.75 -10.87
C TYR A 101 3.43 11.11 -11.01
N THR A 102 3.64 10.32 -12.04
CA THR A 102 4.93 9.67 -12.31
C THR A 102 6.05 10.70 -12.50
N ALA A 103 5.79 11.78 -13.21
CA ALA A 103 6.76 12.85 -13.38
C ALA A 103 7.15 13.53 -12.06
N LEU A 104 6.22 13.68 -11.11
CA LEU A 104 6.52 14.19 -9.77
C LEU A 104 7.40 13.22 -8.96
N VAL A 105 7.09 11.93 -9.00
CA VAL A 105 7.91 10.89 -8.34
C VAL A 105 9.31 10.84 -8.96
N ASP A 106 9.43 10.91 -10.28
CA ASP A 106 10.72 10.89 -10.98
C ASP A 106 11.56 12.14 -10.66
N ALA A 107 10.92 13.31 -10.55
CA ALA A 107 11.58 14.53 -10.12
C ALA A 107 12.12 14.41 -8.68
N ALA A 108 11.35 13.86 -7.76
CA ALA A 108 11.78 13.56 -6.39
C ALA A 108 12.94 12.56 -6.36
N ASN A 109 12.88 11.51 -7.17
CA ASN A 109 13.94 10.50 -7.31
C ASN A 109 15.28 11.09 -7.76
N ALA A 110 15.25 12.14 -8.59
CA ALA A 110 16.43 12.79 -9.12
C ALA A 110 17.20 13.62 -8.07
N ILE A 111 16.55 13.97 -6.93
CA ILE A 111 17.21 14.72 -5.86
C ILE A 111 17.97 13.73 -4.97
N CYS A 112 19.32 13.79 -5.02
CA CYS A 112 20.19 12.83 -4.33
C CYS A 112 21.04 13.44 -3.22
N ASP A 113 21.20 14.74 -3.19
CA ASP A 113 22.15 15.51 -2.35
C ASP A 113 21.48 16.41 -1.32
N ASP A 114 20.16 16.54 -1.37
CA ASP A 114 19.36 17.32 -0.42
C ASP A 114 18.14 16.49 0.04
N LEU A 115 18.21 15.96 1.26
CA LEU A 115 17.14 15.11 1.81
C LEU A 115 15.85 15.89 2.09
N ASP A 116 15.98 17.14 2.53
CA ASP A 116 14.79 17.94 2.85
C ASP A 116 14.05 18.29 1.56
N ALA A 117 14.76 18.76 0.54
CA ALA A 117 14.18 19.02 -0.78
C ALA A 117 13.59 17.75 -1.41
N ARG A 118 14.25 16.59 -1.24
CA ARG A 118 13.75 15.30 -1.70
C ARG A 118 12.42 14.93 -1.03
N TYR A 119 12.33 15.09 0.28
CA TYR A 119 11.11 14.77 1.03
C TYR A 119 9.97 15.75 0.73
N GLU A 120 10.27 17.04 0.51
CA GLU A 120 9.27 18.00 0.04
C GLU A 120 8.71 17.60 -1.32
N ALA A 121 9.57 17.23 -2.27
CA ALA A 121 9.13 16.78 -3.60
C ALA A 121 8.27 15.51 -3.53
N TYR A 122 8.59 14.56 -2.65
CA TYR A 122 7.72 13.40 -2.43
C TYR A 122 6.39 13.77 -1.78
N ALA A 123 6.38 14.72 -0.85
CA ALA A 123 5.14 15.19 -0.24
C ALA A 123 4.21 15.84 -1.29
N GLU A 124 4.77 16.57 -2.28
CA GLU A 124 4.01 17.08 -3.41
C GLU A 124 3.43 15.95 -4.27
N ALA A 125 4.22 14.92 -4.56
CA ALA A 125 3.76 13.75 -5.31
C ALA A 125 2.63 13.00 -4.56
N GLU A 126 2.77 12.80 -3.25
CA GLU A 126 1.74 12.18 -2.41
C GLU A 126 0.46 13.03 -2.38
N ALA A 127 0.58 14.33 -2.20
CA ALA A 127 -0.55 15.25 -2.24
C ALA A 127 -1.29 15.19 -3.58
N TYR A 128 -0.55 15.08 -4.69
CA TYR A 128 -1.13 14.90 -6.03
C TYR A 128 -1.88 13.57 -6.13
N LEU A 129 -1.27 12.47 -5.68
CA LEU A 129 -1.86 11.12 -5.69
C LEU A 129 -3.22 11.10 -4.97
N ILE A 130 -3.26 11.67 -3.75
CA ILE A 130 -4.47 11.71 -2.91
C ILE A 130 -5.52 12.64 -3.51
N LYS A 131 -5.12 13.85 -3.93
CA LYS A 131 -6.03 14.85 -4.51
C LYS A 131 -6.74 14.35 -5.77
N ASN A 132 -6.05 13.56 -6.58
CA ASN A 132 -6.60 12.99 -7.80
C ASN A 132 -7.26 11.61 -7.60
N CYS A 133 -7.39 11.16 -6.34
CA CYS A 133 -8.00 9.88 -5.96
C CYS A 133 -7.39 8.66 -6.71
N LEU A 134 -6.10 8.71 -7.04
CA LEU A 134 -5.40 7.57 -7.64
C LEU A 134 -5.21 6.46 -6.62
N THR A 135 -4.99 6.84 -5.36
CA THR A 135 -4.97 5.97 -4.19
C THR A 135 -5.65 6.68 -3.02
N ILE A 136 -6.35 5.92 -2.18
CA ILE A 136 -7.02 6.40 -0.98
C ILE A 136 -6.40 5.72 0.24
N PRO A 137 -5.55 6.40 1.02
CA PRO A 137 -5.00 5.84 2.25
C PRO A 137 -6.12 5.53 3.25
N CYS A 138 -6.20 4.30 3.74
CA CYS A 138 -7.23 3.86 4.68
C CYS A 138 -6.70 3.76 6.11
N ASN A 139 -5.64 2.97 6.30
CA ASN A 139 -5.03 2.72 7.60
C ASN A 139 -3.61 2.16 7.44
N TYR A 140 -2.92 2.04 8.55
CA TYR A 140 -1.71 1.23 8.65
C TYR A 140 -1.94 0.11 9.66
N SER A 141 -1.34 -1.05 9.38
CA SER A 141 -1.47 -2.22 10.26
C SER A 141 -0.61 -2.05 11.50
N VAL A 142 -1.21 -2.33 12.67
CA VAL A 142 -0.49 -2.40 13.95
C VAL A 142 -0.55 -3.84 14.44
N GLY A 143 0.62 -4.44 14.63
CA GLY A 143 0.76 -5.78 15.19
C GLY A 143 1.30 -5.75 16.62
N TRP A 144 0.72 -6.58 17.48
CA TRP A 144 1.21 -6.81 18.84
C TRP A 144 1.74 -8.23 18.94
N VAL A 145 2.93 -8.38 19.48
CA VAL A 145 3.56 -9.68 19.68
C VAL A 145 3.98 -9.79 21.13
N LEU A 146 3.51 -10.83 21.80
CA LEU A 146 4.04 -11.24 23.11
C LEU A 146 5.30 -12.07 22.88
N THR A 147 6.40 -11.67 23.50
CA THR A 147 7.69 -12.33 23.33
C THR A 147 8.43 -12.44 24.65
N LYS A 148 9.24 -13.48 24.80
CA LYS A 148 10.24 -13.62 25.87
C LYS A 148 11.63 -13.20 25.44
N ILE A 149 11.76 -12.54 24.31
CA ILE A 149 13.03 -12.03 23.83
C ILE A 149 13.38 -10.78 24.62
N ASP A 150 14.62 -10.70 25.10
CA ASP A 150 15.15 -9.50 25.74
C ASP A 150 15.06 -8.32 24.75
N PRO A 151 14.31 -7.25 25.05
CA PRO A 151 14.15 -6.12 24.18
C PRO A 151 15.49 -5.44 23.82
N ASN A 152 16.49 -5.47 24.71
CA ASN A 152 17.81 -4.91 24.45
C ASN A 152 18.64 -5.78 23.48
N SER A 153 18.33 -7.08 23.38
CA SER A 153 18.97 -7.98 22.43
C SER A 153 18.26 -8.02 21.08
N LYS A 154 17.02 -7.55 21.00
CA LYS A 154 16.19 -7.57 19.81
C LYS A 154 16.58 -6.46 18.84
N ILE A 155 17.50 -6.78 17.94
CA ILE A 155 17.88 -5.88 16.85
C ILE A 155 17.01 -6.22 15.63
N ASN A 156 16.09 -5.34 15.31
CA ASN A 156 15.25 -5.46 14.12
C ASN A 156 15.79 -4.57 13.00
N ALA A 157 15.77 -5.07 11.78
CA ALA A 157 15.75 -4.17 10.65
C ALA A 157 14.39 -3.45 10.63
N ARG A 158 14.40 -2.15 10.48
CA ARG A 158 13.16 -1.35 10.47
C ARG A 158 12.32 -1.62 9.22
N TYR A 159 12.97 -2.03 8.15
CA TYR A 159 12.37 -2.26 6.83
C TYR A 159 12.86 -3.58 6.24
N GLY A 160 12.14 -4.08 5.25
CA GLY A 160 12.48 -5.25 4.49
C GLY A 160 11.69 -6.49 4.88
N SER A 161 11.64 -7.45 3.97
CA SER A 161 10.93 -8.73 4.16
C SER A 161 11.50 -9.59 5.29
N CYS A 162 12.75 -9.37 5.68
CA CYS A 162 13.42 -10.02 6.82
C CYS A 162 13.74 -8.99 7.90
N ASN A 163 12.72 -8.30 8.39
CA ASN A 163 12.86 -7.31 9.45
C ASN A 163 13.25 -7.92 10.81
N GLU A 164 13.08 -9.22 11.00
CA GLU A 164 13.46 -9.93 12.21
C GLU A 164 14.82 -10.60 12.05
N LYS A 165 15.88 -9.96 12.55
CA LYS A 165 17.23 -10.51 12.53
C LYS A 165 17.54 -11.17 13.87
N MET A 166 17.22 -12.44 14.00
CA MET A 166 17.29 -13.22 15.23
C MET A 166 18.72 -13.49 15.73
N LYS A 167 19.75 -13.14 14.96
CA LYS A 167 21.14 -13.30 15.40
C LYS A 167 21.40 -12.49 16.66
N ASN A 168 21.91 -13.14 17.69
CA ASN A 168 22.23 -12.58 19.02
C ASN A 168 21.00 -12.20 19.87
N TRP A 169 19.79 -12.62 19.48
CA TRP A 169 18.66 -12.48 20.39
C TRP A 169 18.84 -13.39 21.61
N VAL A 170 18.53 -12.85 22.76
CA VAL A 170 18.52 -13.57 24.02
C VAL A 170 17.07 -13.77 24.43
N THR A 171 16.74 -14.97 24.87
CA THR A 171 15.41 -15.30 25.38
C THR A 171 15.49 -15.56 26.87
N ASN A 172 14.53 -15.05 27.63
CA ASN A 172 14.37 -15.35 29.05
C ASN A 172 13.45 -16.54 29.26
N SER A 173 13.74 -17.36 30.27
CA SER A 173 12.87 -18.47 30.68
C SER A 173 11.55 -17.97 31.27
N GLU A 174 11.57 -16.80 31.89
CA GLU A 174 10.43 -16.13 32.51
C GLU A 174 10.10 -14.83 31.74
N GLY A 175 8.85 -14.39 31.83
CA GLY A 175 8.45 -13.09 31.24
C GLY A 175 9.01 -11.94 32.08
N TYR A 176 9.18 -10.77 31.44
CA TYR A 176 9.51 -9.56 32.15
C TYR A 176 8.33 -9.07 32.97
N THR A 177 8.60 -8.56 34.16
CA THR A 177 7.64 -7.78 34.94
C THR A 177 7.50 -6.36 34.37
N THR A 178 6.42 -5.69 34.75
CA THR A 178 6.21 -4.28 34.34
C THR A 178 7.32 -3.37 34.86
N GLU A 179 7.89 -3.70 36.04
CA GLU A 179 8.97 -2.93 36.65
C GLU A 179 10.30 -3.11 35.91
N GLU A 180 10.56 -4.30 35.34
CA GLU A 180 11.76 -4.55 34.55
C GLU A 180 11.71 -3.92 33.16
N LEU A 181 10.49 -3.57 32.68
CA LEU A 181 10.27 -2.94 31.37
C LEU A 181 10.13 -1.41 31.45
N ALA A 182 10.05 -0.84 32.64
CA ALA A 182 9.91 0.59 32.88
C ALA A 182 11.26 1.28 32.91
#